data_fe522bd52d08ee861ae9f074a6dafe94
#
_entry.id   fe522bd52d08ee861ae9f074a6dafe94
#
_cell.length_a   1.000
_cell.length_b   1.000
_cell.length_c   1.000
_cell.angle_alpha   90.00
_cell.angle_beta   90.00
_cell.angle_gamma   90.00
#
_symmetry.space_group_name_H-M   'P 1'
#
loop_
_entity.id
_entity.type
_entity.pdbx_description
1 polymer ?
#
loop_
_entity_poly.entity_id
_entity_poly.type
_entity_poly.pdbx_seq_one_letter_code
_entity_poly.pdbx_strand_id
1 'polypeptide(L)'
;NSVGKPSLSDLDGPTQVRGYSTAPRGTGYPSMVVTAQTWNQELAYEYGQSFGNDMKAVGVVGLWGFACDLHIDPFFGRNNESPSEDPFLAGTVMAKAVSGVNTRGRYTFLKHFAVYNAYCERTYMSEQTLRETNLKAFRKAFVDGGSLGAMTSYQSVGAENSNYSEALITGVLRKEWQFKGAVTTDAISGADYQFEGLVRCGGNFGMNVALGAAPTMKDKIKYSESETTGRMQNRMRDAVHQILYTWLHADYNERYYQANGKESGSYISSTSINSWVWWKPFLISLDVVAGCALVYWMICATLNFVKLEKEENA
;
A
#
# COMPACT_ATOMS: atom_id res chain seq x y z
N ASN A 1 -16.75 19.52 12.29
CA ASN A 1 -16.15 19.55 10.93
C ASN A 1 -16.75 20.69 10.12
N SER A 2 -16.01 21.80 9.98
CA SER A 2 -16.47 23.02 9.27
C SER A 2 -16.72 22.79 7.76
N VAL A 3 -16.15 21.71 7.20
CA VAL A 3 -16.27 21.36 5.77
C VAL A 3 -17.04 20.07 5.53
N GLY A 4 -17.65 19.48 6.54
CA GLY A 4 -18.46 18.27 6.41
C GLY A 4 -17.70 16.98 6.06
N LYS A 5 -16.35 16.99 6.03
CA LYS A 5 -15.58 15.76 5.73
C LYS A 5 -15.77 14.72 6.83
N PRO A 6 -16.24 13.50 6.49
CA PRO A 6 -16.36 12.43 7.48
C PRO A 6 -14.99 11.91 7.95
N SER A 7 -14.99 11.16 9.04
CA SER A 7 -13.85 10.33 9.38
C SER A 7 -13.72 9.19 8.37
N LEU A 8 -12.55 8.98 7.83
CA LEU A 8 -12.25 7.89 6.90
C LEU A 8 -11.44 6.82 7.62
N SER A 9 -11.58 5.59 7.17
CA SER A 9 -10.78 4.46 7.63
C SER A 9 -9.81 4.07 6.55
N ASP A 10 -8.52 4.13 6.88
CA ASP A 10 -7.45 3.62 6.06
C ASP A 10 -6.83 2.41 6.77
N LEU A 11 -6.57 1.34 6.04
CA LEU A 11 -5.96 0.12 6.58
C LEU A 11 -4.73 -0.28 5.80
N ASP A 12 -3.92 -1.13 6.43
CA ASP A 12 -2.71 -1.68 5.83
C ASP A 12 -3.02 -2.86 4.90
N GLY A 13 -2.07 -3.18 4.03
CA GLY A 13 -2.08 -4.42 3.27
C GLY A 13 -1.41 -4.36 1.92
N PRO A 14 -0.28 -5.07 1.75
CA PRO A 14 0.26 -5.31 0.41
C PRO A 14 -0.46 -6.45 -0.33
N THR A 15 -0.95 -7.47 0.37
CA THR A 15 -1.58 -8.68 -0.19
C THR A 15 -2.96 -8.99 0.40
N GLN A 16 -3.41 -8.23 1.37
CA GLN A 16 -4.70 -8.38 2.03
C GLN A 16 -5.09 -7.06 2.67
N VAL A 17 -6.34 -6.64 2.58
CA VAL A 17 -6.83 -5.54 3.42
C VAL A 17 -6.78 -6.01 4.87
N ARG A 18 -5.91 -5.42 5.66
CA ARG A 18 -5.56 -5.89 7.00
C ARG A 18 -5.70 -4.80 8.04
N GLY A 19 -6.59 -5.00 8.99
CA GLY A 19 -6.65 -4.20 10.21
C GLY A 19 -5.79 -4.77 11.33
N TYR A 20 -5.47 -3.92 12.30
CA TYR A 20 -4.80 -4.36 13.53
C TYR A 20 -5.82 -5.08 14.44
N SER A 21 -5.41 -6.21 15.01
CA SER A 21 -6.11 -7.04 16.00
C SER A 21 -7.53 -7.50 15.65
N THR A 22 -8.55 -6.67 15.77
CA THR A 22 -9.98 -7.03 15.66
C THR A 22 -10.67 -6.53 14.40
N ALA A 23 -9.97 -5.76 13.56
CA ALA A 23 -10.57 -5.21 12.34
C ALA A 23 -10.87 -6.31 11.31
N PRO A 24 -11.91 -6.14 10.50
CA PRO A 24 -12.21 -7.04 9.40
C PRO A 24 -11.01 -7.20 8.47
N ARG A 25 -10.87 -8.38 7.89
CA ARG A 25 -9.81 -8.70 6.92
C ARG A 25 -10.44 -9.05 5.59
N GLY A 26 -9.83 -8.53 4.52
CA GLY A 26 -10.16 -8.93 3.16
C GLY A 26 -9.62 -10.30 2.79
N THR A 27 -9.79 -10.68 1.55
CA THR A 27 -9.21 -11.88 0.96
C THR A 27 -7.68 -11.80 0.94
N GLY A 28 -6.99 -12.90 1.15
CA GLY A 28 -5.55 -12.99 0.91
C GLY A 28 -5.28 -13.21 -0.58
N TYR A 29 -4.56 -12.30 -1.19
CA TYR A 29 -4.15 -12.36 -2.61
C TYR A 29 -2.71 -12.85 -2.73
N PRO A 30 -2.30 -13.34 -3.92
CA PRO A 30 -0.90 -13.58 -4.22
C PRO A 30 -0.04 -12.34 -3.95
N SER A 31 1.22 -12.53 -3.62
CA SER A 31 2.15 -11.42 -3.45
C SER A 31 2.36 -10.66 -4.76
N MET A 32 2.78 -9.39 -4.67
CA MET A 32 2.99 -8.56 -5.86
C MET A 32 4.06 -9.11 -6.79
N VAL A 33 5.09 -9.76 -6.25
CA VAL A 33 6.11 -10.41 -7.08
C VAL A 33 5.51 -11.53 -7.93
N VAL A 34 4.59 -12.33 -7.37
CA VAL A 34 3.90 -13.39 -8.13
C VAL A 34 3.02 -12.79 -9.22
N THR A 35 2.29 -11.72 -8.90
CA THR A 35 1.46 -11.01 -9.89
C THR A 35 2.33 -10.45 -11.02
N ALA A 36 3.49 -9.88 -10.71
CA ALA A 36 4.41 -9.33 -11.72
C ALA A 36 5.02 -10.42 -12.62
N GLN A 37 5.32 -11.58 -12.07
CA GLN A 37 5.86 -12.71 -12.83
C GLN A 37 4.91 -13.23 -13.92
N THR A 38 3.64 -12.89 -13.85
CA THR A 38 2.68 -13.24 -14.92
C THR A 38 2.87 -12.40 -16.18
N TRP A 39 3.51 -11.24 -16.10
CA TRP A 39 3.65 -10.25 -17.18
C TRP A 39 2.30 -9.78 -17.75
N ASN A 40 1.21 -10.09 -17.05
CA ASN A 40 -0.15 -9.84 -17.49
C ASN A 40 -0.71 -8.56 -16.85
N GLN A 41 -0.82 -7.51 -17.66
CA GLN A 41 -1.34 -6.20 -17.22
C GLN A 41 -2.84 -6.24 -16.88
N GLU A 42 -3.61 -7.06 -17.59
CA GLU A 42 -5.05 -7.25 -17.35
C GLU A 42 -5.25 -7.87 -15.97
N LEU A 43 -4.52 -8.96 -15.68
CA LEU A 43 -4.56 -9.62 -14.37
C LEU A 43 -4.17 -8.65 -13.22
N ALA A 44 -3.16 -7.80 -13.43
CA ALA A 44 -2.80 -6.78 -12.46
C ALA A 44 -3.94 -5.76 -12.23
N TYR A 45 -4.66 -5.40 -13.28
CA TYR A 45 -5.84 -4.53 -13.18
C TYR A 45 -6.98 -5.21 -12.43
N GLU A 46 -7.30 -6.47 -12.76
CA GLU A 46 -8.32 -7.27 -12.07
C GLU A 46 -7.96 -7.51 -10.59
N TYR A 47 -6.67 -7.74 -10.29
CA TYR A 47 -6.16 -7.79 -8.93
C TYR A 47 -6.53 -6.52 -8.16
N GLY A 48 -6.25 -5.35 -8.74
CA GLY A 48 -6.61 -4.06 -8.16
C GLY A 48 -8.12 -3.90 -7.97
N GLN A 49 -8.94 -4.33 -8.92
CA GLN A 49 -10.39 -4.29 -8.82
C GLN A 49 -10.91 -5.18 -7.68
N SER A 50 -10.38 -6.38 -7.57
CA SER A 50 -10.76 -7.33 -6.51
C SER A 50 -10.36 -6.79 -5.15
N PHE A 51 -9.17 -6.21 -5.03
CA PHE A 51 -8.71 -5.55 -3.82
C PHE A 51 -9.62 -4.37 -3.43
N GLY A 52 -9.99 -3.54 -4.38
CA GLY A 52 -10.93 -2.43 -4.17
C GLY A 52 -12.33 -2.90 -3.75
N ASN A 53 -12.79 -4.06 -4.23
CA ASN A 53 -14.05 -4.66 -3.77
C ASN A 53 -13.94 -5.13 -2.31
N ASP A 54 -12.82 -5.74 -1.91
CA ASP A 54 -12.57 -6.12 -0.53
C ASP A 54 -12.52 -4.89 0.38
N MET A 55 -11.87 -3.81 -0.04
CA MET A 55 -11.88 -2.53 0.68
C MET A 55 -13.30 -2.01 0.89
N LYS A 56 -14.18 -2.14 -0.11
CA LYS A 56 -15.61 -1.81 0.03
C LYS A 56 -16.30 -2.70 1.06
N ALA A 57 -16.06 -4.00 0.97
CA ALA A 57 -16.69 -4.98 1.86
C ALA A 57 -16.33 -4.77 3.32
N VAL A 58 -15.09 -4.39 3.61
CA VAL A 58 -14.63 -4.10 4.98
C VAL A 58 -14.81 -2.64 5.43
N GLY A 59 -15.38 -1.78 4.57
CA GLY A 59 -15.66 -0.39 4.92
C GLY A 59 -14.44 0.54 4.91
N VAL A 60 -13.39 0.19 4.18
CA VAL A 60 -12.14 0.94 4.08
C VAL A 60 -12.13 1.79 2.82
N VAL A 61 -11.60 3.00 2.90
CA VAL A 61 -11.54 3.94 1.78
C VAL A 61 -10.12 4.04 1.21
N GLY A 62 -9.12 4.13 2.06
CA GLY A 62 -7.71 4.17 1.68
C GLY A 62 -6.95 2.91 2.10
N LEU A 63 -5.97 2.53 1.32
CA LEU A 63 -5.06 1.42 1.60
C LEU A 63 -3.64 1.95 1.76
N TRP A 64 -2.97 1.61 2.86
CA TRP A 64 -1.53 1.81 3.00
C TRP A 64 -0.77 0.73 2.20
N GLY A 65 -0.69 0.94 0.94
CA GLY A 65 -0.18 0.06 -0.11
C GLY A 65 -0.58 0.60 -1.49
N PHE A 66 -0.17 0.03 -2.56
CA PHE A 66 0.74 -1.10 -2.65
C PHE A 66 2.20 -0.66 -2.50
N ALA A 67 3.13 -1.62 -2.24
CA ALA A 67 4.55 -1.34 -2.22
C ALA A 67 5.10 -1.32 -3.66
N CYS A 68 5.79 -0.23 -4.01
CA CYS A 68 6.36 0.00 -5.33
C CYS A 68 7.91 0.11 -5.30
N ASP A 69 8.48 -0.42 -4.22
CA ASP A 69 9.94 -0.51 -4.07
C ASP A 69 10.52 -1.54 -5.06
N LEU A 70 11.84 -1.54 -5.23
CA LEU A 70 12.53 -2.47 -6.11
C LEU A 70 13.28 -3.55 -5.32
N HIS A 71 13.43 -4.71 -5.91
CA HIS A 71 14.22 -5.81 -5.36
C HIS A 71 15.73 -5.57 -5.61
N ILE A 72 16.33 -4.66 -4.84
CA ILE A 72 17.77 -4.34 -4.99
C ILE A 72 18.61 -5.24 -4.10
N ASP A 73 18.21 -5.46 -2.84
CA ASP A 73 18.86 -6.37 -1.93
C ASP A 73 18.10 -7.69 -1.88
N PRO A 74 18.70 -8.82 -2.30
CA PRO A 74 18.03 -10.12 -2.29
C PRO A 74 17.69 -10.61 -0.86
N PHE A 75 18.35 -10.09 0.16
CA PHE A 75 18.09 -10.42 1.57
C PHE A 75 17.06 -9.50 2.23
N PHE A 76 16.53 -8.53 1.51
CA PHE A 76 15.50 -7.66 2.06
C PHE A 76 14.19 -8.42 2.28
N GLY A 77 13.76 -8.55 3.54
CA GLY A 77 12.62 -9.39 3.94
C GLY A 77 11.25 -8.92 3.44
N ARG A 78 11.18 -7.75 2.77
CA ARG A 78 9.94 -7.19 2.22
C ARG A 78 9.87 -7.24 0.68
N ASN A 79 10.80 -7.94 0.04
CA ASN A 79 10.79 -8.07 -1.44
C ASN A 79 9.47 -8.65 -1.98
N ASN A 80 8.82 -9.54 -1.21
CA ASN A 80 7.54 -10.12 -1.60
C ASN A 80 6.38 -9.11 -1.71
N GLU A 81 6.50 -7.94 -1.08
CA GLU A 81 5.47 -6.90 -1.13
C GLU A 81 5.52 -6.09 -2.44
N SER A 82 6.66 -6.08 -3.11
CA SER A 82 6.95 -5.26 -4.29
C SER A 82 7.01 -6.12 -5.56
N PRO A 83 6.76 -5.56 -6.76
CA PRO A 83 6.59 -6.37 -7.96
C PRO A 83 7.86 -6.98 -8.52
N SER A 84 8.98 -6.23 -8.57
CA SER A 84 10.14 -6.62 -9.37
C SER A 84 11.39 -5.81 -9.03
N GLU A 85 12.53 -6.28 -9.50
CA GLU A 85 13.78 -5.52 -9.60
C GLU A 85 13.80 -4.57 -10.81
N ASP A 86 13.04 -4.91 -11.87
CA ASP A 86 12.91 -4.07 -13.06
C ASP A 86 11.93 -2.93 -12.81
N PRO A 87 12.38 -1.66 -12.87
CA PRO A 87 11.53 -0.50 -12.62
C PRO A 87 10.41 -0.31 -13.65
N PHE A 88 10.58 -0.81 -14.88
CA PHE A 88 9.55 -0.73 -15.90
C PHE A 88 8.42 -1.71 -15.62
N LEU A 89 8.76 -2.97 -15.33
CA LEU A 89 7.79 -4.00 -14.97
C LEU A 89 7.08 -3.63 -13.68
N ALA A 90 7.83 -3.25 -12.63
CA ALA A 90 7.28 -2.84 -11.34
C ALA A 90 6.27 -1.70 -11.51
N GLY A 91 6.65 -0.62 -12.19
CA GLY A 91 5.78 0.53 -12.41
C GLY A 91 4.56 0.20 -13.27
N THR A 92 4.71 -0.68 -14.27
CA THR A 92 3.60 -1.07 -15.15
C THR A 92 2.54 -1.90 -14.40
N VAL A 93 2.96 -2.90 -13.65
CA VAL A 93 2.07 -3.72 -12.82
C VAL A 93 1.38 -2.86 -11.76
N MET A 94 2.14 -2.00 -11.08
CA MET A 94 1.58 -1.08 -10.08
C MET A 94 0.57 -0.10 -10.68
N ALA A 95 0.86 0.49 -11.84
CA ALA A 95 -0.08 1.39 -12.50
C ALA A 95 -1.43 0.71 -12.76
N LYS A 96 -1.42 -0.55 -13.20
CA LYS A 96 -2.63 -1.32 -13.46
C LYS A 96 -3.38 -1.69 -12.16
N ALA A 97 -2.67 -2.15 -11.14
CA ALA A 97 -3.28 -2.47 -9.85
C ALA A 97 -3.92 -1.22 -9.20
N VAL A 98 -3.21 -0.10 -9.18
CA VAL A 98 -3.75 1.18 -8.68
C VAL A 98 -4.98 1.61 -9.46
N SER A 99 -4.91 1.58 -10.81
CA SER A 99 -6.06 1.92 -11.66
C SER A 99 -7.27 1.03 -11.36
N GLY A 100 -7.05 -0.28 -11.14
CA GLY A 100 -8.10 -1.21 -10.73
C GLY A 100 -8.77 -0.81 -9.42
N VAL A 101 -7.99 -0.46 -8.38
CA VAL A 101 -8.52 0.03 -7.09
C VAL A 101 -9.34 1.30 -7.28
N ASN A 102 -8.82 2.25 -8.06
CA ASN A 102 -9.49 3.54 -8.31
C ASN A 102 -10.87 3.35 -8.94
N THR A 103 -11.05 2.36 -9.85
CA THR A 103 -12.36 2.09 -10.48
C THR A 103 -13.41 1.60 -9.48
N ARG A 104 -12.99 1.25 -8.27
CA ARG A 104 -13.89 0.86 -7.16
C ARG A 104 -14.12 2.02 -6.19
N GLY A 105 -13.70 3.24 -6.54
CA GLY A 105 -13.83 4.42 -5.71
C GLY A 105 -13.03 4.34 -4.42
N ARG A 106 -11.91 3.66 -4.45
CA ARG A 106 -10.95 3.53 -3.36
C ARG A 106 -9.61 4.08 -3.81
N TYR A 107 -8.73 4.37 -2.88
CA TYR A 107 -7.40 4.88 -3.21
C TYR A 107 -6.31 4.14 -2.43
N THR A 108 -5.10 4.25 -2.94
CA THR A 108 -3.91 3.65 -2.36
C THR A 108 -2.93 4.74 -1.94
N PHE A 109 -2.21 4.51 -0.85
CA PHE A 109 -1.00 5.24 -0.50
C PHE A 109 0.17 4.41 -0.97
N LEU A 110 0.62 4.66 -2.20
CA LEU A 110 1.79 3.96 -2.75
C LEU A 110 3.00 4.16 -1.87
N LYS A 111 3.67 3.08 -1.54
CA LYS A 111 4.77 3.05 -0.58
C LYS A 111 5.97 2.26 -1.11
N HIS A 112 7.18 2.52 -0.64
CA HIS A 112 7.56 3.59 0.30
C HIS A 112 8.35 4.64 -0.47
N PHE A 113 7.75 5.78 -0.72
CA PHE A 113 8.33 6.81 -1.59
C PHE A 113 9.51 7.52 -0.91
N ALA A 114 10.76 7.39 -1.42
CA ALA A 114 11.01 6.83 -2.74
C ALA A 114 11.98 5.65 -2.73
N VAL A 115 12.60 5.28 -1.61
CA VAL A 115 13.62 4.23 -1.54
C VAL A 115 13.43 3.42 -0.26
N TYR A 116 13.10 2.15 -0.37
CA TYR A 116 13.05 1.20 0.74
C TYR A 116 13.38 -0.19 0.22
N ASN A 117 14.63 -0.37 -0.24
CA ASN A 117 15.06 -1.55 -0.97
C ASN A 117 15.98 -2.48 -0.16
N ALA A 118 16.33 -2.08 1.06
CA ALA A 118 17.25 -2.80 1.94
C ALA A 118 17.06 -2.33 3.39
N TYR A 119 17.59 -3.08 4.35
CA TYR A 119 17.64 -2.67 5.76
C TYR A 119 18.85 -1.74 5.98
N CYS A 120 18.75 -0.50 5.51
CA CYS A 120 19.75 0.53 5.71
C CYS A 120 19.07 1.86 6.06
N GLU A 121 19.74 2.72 6.81
CA GLU A 121 19.19 4.04 7.16
C GLU A 121 19.28 5.02 5.99
N ARG A 122 20.31 4.88 5.15
CA ARG A 122 20.60 5.83 4.09
C ARG A 122 21.02 5.10 2.82
N THR A 123 20.52 5.60 1.70
CA THR A 123 20.91 5.14 0.39
C THR A 123 21.58 6.27 -0.37
N TYR A 124 22.77 6.00 -0.90
CA TYR A 124 23.51 6.95 -1.71
C TYR A 124 23.51 6.48 -3.16
N MET A 125 23.03 7.33 -4.04
CA MET A 125 23.02 7.09 -5.48
C MET A 125 23.04 8.41 -6.24
N SER A 126 23.40 8.38 -7.52
CA SER A 126 23.27 9.56 -8.38
C SER A 126 21.79 9.89 -8.63
N GLU A 127 21.50 11.14 -8.94
CA GLU A 127 20.14 11.54 -9.35
C GLU A 127 19.67 10.76 -10.56
N GLN A 128 20.56 10.51 -11.52
CA GLN A 128 20.25 9.69 -12.69
C GLN A 128 19.81 8.29 -12.29
N THR A 129 20.58 7.61 -11.43
CA THR A 129 20.22 6.27 -10.94
C THR A 129 18.86 6.30 -10.24
N LEU A 130 18.65 7.26 -9.33
CA LEU A 130 17.39 7.39 -8.61
C LEU A 130 16.20 7.55 -9.57
N ARG A 131 16.35 8.40 -10.61
CA ARG A 131 15.29 8.66 -11.60
C ARG A 131 15.02 7.49 -12.53
N GLU A 132 16.06 6.80 -12.96
CA GLU A 132 15.95 5.69 -13.91
C GLU A 132 15.52 4.37 -13.24
N THR A 133 15.64 4.27 -11.92
CA THR A 133 15.26 3.09 -11.13
C THR A 133 14.02 3.37 -10.26
N ASN A 134 14.20 3.70 -9.00
CA ASN A 134 13.11 3.84 -8.02
C ASN A 134 12.03 4.84 -8.46
N LEU A 135 12.43 6.05 -8.84
CA LEU A 135 11.46 7.05 -9.25
C LEU A 135 10.71 6.67 -10.53
N LYS A 136 11.32 5.88 -11.42
CA LYS A 136 10.65 5.42 -12.64
C LYS A 136 9.46 4.50 -12.32
N ALA A 137 9.64 3.55 -11.40
CA ALA A 137 8.56 2.67 -10.96
C ALA A 137 7.42 3.49 -10.32
N PHE A 138 7.74 4.34 -9.38
CA PHE A 138 6.77 5.23 -8.73
C PHE A 138 6.07 6.17 -9.72
N ARG A 139 6.84 6.79 -10.64
CA ARG A 139 6.25 7.71 -11.63
C ARG A 139 5.15 7.03 -12.44
N LYS A 140 5.40 5.82 -12.93
CA LYS A 140 4.38 5.07 -13.67
C LYS A 140 3.15 4.80 -12.80
N ALA A 141 3.33 4.38 -11.58
CA ALA A 141 2.22 4.10 -10.68
C ALA A 141 1.41 5.37 -10.32
N PHE A 142 2.06 6.50 -10.11
CA PHE A 142 1.38 7.78 -9.82
C PHE A 142 0.74 8.40 -11.05
N VAL A 143 1.45 8.47 -12.16
CA VAL A 143 1.01 9.20 -13.37
C VAL A 143 0.11 8.32 -14.24
N ASP A 144 0.55 7.11 -14.59
CA ASP A 144 -0.19 6.22 -15.47
C ASP A 144 -1.32 5.48 -14.70
N GLY A 145 -1.09 5.16 -13.43
CA GLY A 145 -2.07 4.49 -12.56
C GLY A 145 -3.06 5.44 -11.87
N GLY A 146 -2.74 6.72 -11.79
CA GLY A 146 -3.61 7.73 -11.18
C GLY A 146 -3.74 7.58 -9.66
N SER A 147 -2.66 7.24 -8.94
CA SER A 147 -2.72 7.13 -7.48
C SER A 147 -3.11 8.44 -6.82
N LEU A 148 -3.91 8.37 -5.77
CA LEU A 148 -4.38 9.52 -5.00
C LEU A 148 -3.71 9.65 -3.62
N GLY A 149 -2.81 8.73 -3.28
CA GLY A 149 -2.07 8.75 -2.02
C GLY A 149 -0.62 8.31 -2.20
N ALA A 150 0.27 8.86 -1.39
CA ALA A 150 1.67 8.49 -1.30
C ALA A 150 2.07 8.31 0.17
N MET A 151 2.86 7.28 0.46
CA MET A 151 3.50 7.08 1.74
C MET A 151 5.00 7.19 1.56
N THR A 152 5.63 8.07 2.34
CA THR A 152 7.08 8.26 2.28
C THR A 152 7.82 7.11 2.98
N SER A 153 9.11 6.98 2.70
CA SER A 153 9.96 5.93 3.22
C SER A 153 10.59 6.28 4.57
N TYR A 154 10.92 5.29 5.37
CA TYR A 154 11.78 5.45 6.55
C TYR A 154 13.18 5.94 6.21
N GLN A 155 13.68 5.55 5.04
CA GLN A 155 15.06 5.75 4.66
C GLN A 155 15.34 7.16 4.18
N SER A 156 16.61 7.52 4.29
CA SER A 156 17.13 8.76 3.72
C SER A 156 17.70 8.51 2.32
N VAL A 157 17.48 9.45 1.43
CA VAL A 157 18.21 9.54 0.16
C VAL A 157 19.32 10.55 0.35
N GLY A 158 20.55 10.06 0.37
CA GLY A 158 21.72 10.87 0.77
C GLY A 158 21.60 11.35 2.22
N ALA A 159 21.63 12.65 2.41
CA ALA A 159 21.54 13.27 3.73
C ALA A 159 20.12 13.54 4.20
N GLU A 160 19.13 13.54 3.30
CA GLU A 160 17.74 13.90 3.60
C GLU A 160 16.88 12.66 3.84
N ASN A 161 16.15 12.66 4.95
CA ASN A 161 15.13 11.65 5.19
C ASN A 161 13.93 11.86 4.23
N SER A 162 13.46 10.78 3.62
CA SER A 162 12.37 10.82 2.63
C SER A 162 11.08 11.45 3.17
N ASN A 163 10.81 11.34 4.48
CA ASN A 163 9.65 11.95 5.12
C ASN A 163 9.69 13.49 5.09
N TYR A 164 10.88 14.07 4.99
CA TYR A 164 11.10 15.51 5.14
C TYR A 164 11.85 16.13 3.96
N SER A 165 11.95 15.41 2.84
CA SER A 165 12.64 15.90 1.65
C SER A 165 11.74 16.80 0.80
N GLU A 166 12.05 18.10 0.77
CA GLU A 166 11.37 19.04 -0.13
C GLU A 166 11.66 18.70 -1.60
N ALA A 167 12.85 18.17 -1.89
CA ALA A 167 13.23 17.77 -3.24
C ALA A 167 12.34 16.62 -3.76
N LEU A 168 12.11 15.60 -2.95
CA LEU A 168 11.28 14.46 -3.33
C LEU A 168 9.78 14.83 -3.34
N ILE A 169 9.27 15.39 -2.24
CA ILE A 169 7.84 15.60 -2.07
C ILE A 169 7.36 16.80 -2.90
N THR A 170 7.95 17.97 -2.71
CA THR A 170 7.54 19.17 -3.47
C THR A 170 8.13 19.20 -4.87
N GLY A 171 9.42 18.88 -5.01
CA GLY A 171 10.12 18.93 -6.29
C GLY A 171 9.59 17.88 -7.25
N VAL A 172 9.85 16.63 -6.97
CA VAL A 172 9.52 15.51 -7.87
C VAL A 172 8.02 15.24 -7.86
N LEU A 173 7.46 14.89 -6.72
CA LEU A 173 6.07 14.40 -6.67
C LEU A 173 5.07 15.48 -7.03
N ARG A 174 5.14 16.67 -6.40
CA ARG A 174 4.15 17.74 -6.61
C ARG A 174 4.36 18.50 -7.90
N LYS A 175 5.60 18.98 -8.16
CA LYS A 175 5.86 19.87 -9.29
C LYS A 175 6.10 19.14 -10.60
N GLU A 176 6.97 18.12 -10.61
CA GLU A 176 7.27 17.42 -11.85
C GLU A 176 6.13 16.46 -12.26
N TRP A 177 5.61 15.66 -11.33
CA TRP A 177 4.56 14.68 -11.64
C TRP A 177 3.14 15.22 -11.47
N GLN A 178 2.97 16.46 -11.02
CA GLN A 178 1.66 17.10 -10.81
C GLN A 178 0.73 16.33 -9.86
N PHE A 179 1.30 15.60 -8.90
CA PHE A 179 0.54 14.84 -7.95
C PHE A 179 -0.26 15.74 -7.00
N LYS A 180 -1.57 15.57 -6.97
CA LYS A 180 -2.51 16.40 -6.20
C LYS A 180 -3.03 15.72 -4.92
N GLY A 181 -2.76 14.43 -4.75
CA GLY A 181 -3.28 13.63 -3.66
C GLY A 181 -2.56 13.83 -2.32
N ALA A 182 -2.98 13.08 -1.32
CA ALA A 182 -2.43 13.14 0.03
C ALA A 182 -1.09 12.40 0.15
N VAL A 183 -0.18 12.94 0.97
CA VAL A 183 1.10 12.33 1.32
C VAL A 183 1.14 12.10 2.83
N THR A 184 1.39 10.87 3.25
CA THR A 184 1.62 10.47 4.64
C THR A 184 3.04 9.99 4.85
N THR A 185 3.51 9.96 6.10
CA THR A 185 4.72 9.19 6.45
C THR A 185 4.39 7.71 6.56
N ASP A 186 5.41 6.87 6.54
CA ASP A 186 5.29 5.54 7.14
C ASP A 186 5.10 5.64 8.65
N ALA A 187 4.91 4.51 9.33
CA ALA A 187 4.68 4.42 10.76
C ALA A 187 5.91 4.88 11.55
N ILE A 188 5.90 6.11 12.03
CA ILE A 188 6.97 6.69 12.86
C ILE A 188 6.48 6.94 14.27
N SER A 189 7.38 6.85 15.26
CA SER A 189 7.06 7.04 16.67
C SER A 189 8.11 7.90 17.37
N GLY A 190 7.68 8.53 18.47
CA GLY A 190 8.60 9.21 19.38
C GLY A 190 9.19 10.52 18.87
N ALA A 191 10.49 10.74 19.17
CA ALA A 191 11.19 11.98 18.89
C ALA A 191 11.45 12.23 17.40
N ASP A 192 11.46 11.17 16.59
CA ASP A 192 11.72 11.26 15.15
C ASP A 192 10.52 11.79 14.36
N TYR A 193 9.37 11.95 15.04
CA TYR A 193 8.17 12.45 14.41
C TYR A 193 8.19 13.98 14.26
N GLN A 194 8.58 14.44 13.09
CA GLN A 194 8.66 15.86 12.73
C GLN A 194 7.50 16.26 11.81
N PHE A 195 6.29 16.30 12.36
CA PHE A 195 5.10 16.64 11.58
C PHE A 195 5.21 17.99 10.87
N GLU A 196 5.77 19.00 11.53
CA GLU A 196 6.03 20.30 10.92
C GLU A 196 6.94 20.18 9.70
N GLY A 197 8.02 19.39 9.80
CA GLY A 197 8.94 19.12 8.70
C GLY A 197 8.23 18.51 7.50
N LEU A 198 7.37 17.51 7.73
CA LEU A 198 6.57 16.89 6.67
C LEU A 198 5.68 17.91 5.96
N VAL A 199 4.90 18.70 6.70
CA VAL A 199 4.00 19.71 6.12
C VAL A 199 4.78 20.77 5.38
N ARG A 200 5.92 21.22 5.93
CA ARG A 200 6.83 22.18 5.30
C ARG A 200 7.32 21.71 3.94
N CYS A 201 7.61 20.40 3.81
CA CYS A 201 8.07 19.77 2.59
C CYS A 201 6.93 19.40 1.60
N GLY A 202 5.67 19.67 1.93
CA GLY A 202 4.52 19.41 1.05
C GLY A 202 3.75 18.12 1.33
N GLY A 203 4.03 17.46 2.48
CA GLY A 203 3.22 16.36 3.00
C GLY A 203 1.98 16.82 3.75
N ASN A 204 1.14 15.90 4.19
CA ASN A 204 -0.20 16.22 4.67
C ASN A 204 -0.47 15.74 6.09
N PHE A 205 -0.14 14.50 6.40
CA PHE A 205 -0.33 13.92 7.72
C PHE A 205 0.70 12.81 7.97
N GLY A 206 1.00 12.57 9.23
CA GLY A 206 1.95 11.54 9.63
C GLY A 206 1.24 10.39 10.31
N MET A 207 1.69 9.18 10.03
CA MET A 207 1.23 7.98 10.70
C MET A 207 1.99 7.82 12.01
N ASN A 208 1.34 8.21 13.11
CA ASN A 208 1.91 8.01 14.44
C ASN A 208 1.36 6.72 15.05
N VAL A 209 2.20 5.72 15.22
CA VAL A 209 1.87 4.43 15.83
C VAL A 209 2.34 4.32 17.29
N ALA A 210 2.64 5.43 17.95
CA ALA A 210 2.95 5.39 19.38
C ALA A 210 1.76 4.78 20.13
N LEU A 211 1.99 3.62 20.69
CA LEU A 211 1.06 2.91 21.56
C LEU A 211 0.88 3.75 22.86
N GLY A 212 -0.24 4.41 22.97
CA GLY A 212 -0.54 5.33 24.06
C GLY A 212 -0.87 6.72 23.50
N ALA A 213 -1.72 7.47 24.17
CA ALA A 213 -2.28 8.74 23.72
C ALA A 213 -1.32 9.55 22.86
N ALA A 214 -1.48 9.44 21.54
CA ALA A 214 -0.70 10.26 20.62
C ALA A 214 -0.95 11.74 20.99
N PRO A 215 0.09 12.55 21.20
CA PRO A 215 -0.11 13.98 21.34
C PRO A 215 -0.91 14.44 20.12
N THR A 216 -1.97 15.19 20.37
CA THR A 216 -2.78 15.71 19.28
C THR A 216 -1.86 16.51 18.35
N MET A 217 -2.12 16.50 17.06
CA MET A 217 -1.34 17.29 16.09
C MET A 217 -1.20 18.75 16.51
N LYS A 218 -2.15 19.25 17.26
CA LYS A 218 -2.18 20.59 17.84
C LYS A 218 -1.00 20.85 18.79
N ASP A 219 -0.52 19.83 19.50
CA ASP A 219 0.58 19.96 20.46
C ASP A 219 1.96 19.81 19.81
N LYS A 220 2.01 19.35 18.56
CA LYS A 220 3.26 19.10 17.81
C LYS A 220 3.67 20.24 16.88
N ILE A 221 2.74 21.12 16.51
CA ILE A 221 3.06 22.32 15.73
C ILE A 221 3.39 23.44 16.71
N LYS A 222 4.65 23.55 17.09
CA LYS A 222 5.14 24.71 17.81
C LYS A 222 5.29 25.85 16.81
N TYR A 223 4.34 26.76 16.81
CA TYR A 223 4.47 28.02 16.09
C TYR A 223 5.52 28.88 16.80
N SER A 224 6.72 28.98 16.25
CA SER A 224 7.58 30.10 16.56
C SER A 224 7.03 31.32 15.82
N GLU A 225 6.65 32.33 16.57
CA GLU A 225 5.80 33.43 16.09
C GLU A 225 6.44 34.33 15.02
N SER A 226 7.73 34.24 14.73
CA SER A 226 8.39 35.31 13.97
C SER A 226 8.83 34.99 12.53
N GLU A 227 9.06 33.74 12.15
CA GLU A 227 9.64 33.46 10.81
C GLU A 227 8.80 32.57 9.87
N THR A 228 7.75 31.96 10.37
CA THR A 228 7.07 30.86 9.66
C THR A 228 5.63 31.11 9.32
N THR A 229 5.02 32.17 9.79
CA THR A 229 3.56 32.36 9.78
C THR A 229 2.95 32.29 8.39
N GLY A 230 3.45 33.01 7.40
CA GLY A 230 2.84 33.05 6.07
C GLY A 230 3.10 31.77 5.23
N ARG A 231 4.35 31.30 5.22
CA ARG A 231 4.72 30.11 4.44
C ARG A 231 4.08 28.85 5.01
N MET A 232 4.10 28.68 6.32
CA MET A 232 3.50 27.51 6.97
C MET A 232 1.98 27.51 6.86
N GLN A 233 1.32 28.63 7.01
CA GLN A 233 -0.12 28.75 6.80
C GLN A 233 -0.52 28.35 5.37
N ASN A 234 0.24 28.77 4.36
CA ASN A 234 0.02 28.36 2.98
C ASN A 234 0.22 26.85 2.82
N ARG A 235 1.28 26.27 3.39
CA ARG A 235 1.51 24.81 3.35
C ARG A 235 0.41 24.03 4.05
N MET A 236 -0.09 24.51 5.19
CA MET A 236 -1.23 23.89 5.88
C MET A 236 -2.52 23.95 5.05
N ARG A 237 -2.78 25.08 4.38
CA ARG A 237 -3.91 25.20 3.47
C ARG A 237 -3.78 24.26 2.28
N ASP A 238 -2.59 24.16 1.68
CA ASP A 238 -2.30 23.22 0.60
C ASP A 238 -2.49 21.77 1.08
N ALA A 239 -2.02 21.45 2.28
CA ALA A 239 -2.18 20.12 2.88
C ALA A 239 -3.67 19.75 3.05
N VAL A 240 -4.48 20.65 3.57
CA VAL A 240 -5.94 20.44 3.70
C VAL A 240 -6.57 20.28 2.32
N HIS A 241 -6.21 21.10 1.35
CA HIS A 241 -6.70 21.00 -0.03
C HIS A 241 -6.40 19.63 -0.65
N GLN A 242 -5.17 19.14 -0.47
CA GLN A 242 -4.75 17.84 -1.00
C GLN A 242 -5.46 16.65 -0.33
N ILE A 243 -5.69 16.73 0.98
CA ILE A 243 -6.50 15.74 1.70
C ILE A 243 -7.94 15.73 1.17
N LEU A 244 -8.53 16.90 0.99
CA LEU A 244 -9.88 17.04 0.44
C LEU A 244 -9.96 16.57 -1.01
N TYR A 245 -8.93 16.86 -1.80
CA TYR A 245 -8.81 16.37 -3.19
C TYR A 245 -8.86 14.83 -3.22
N THR A 246 -8.01 14.16 -2.43
CA THR A 246 -8.01 12.70 -2.35
C THR A 246 -9.38 12.15 -1.95
N TRP A 247 -10.01 12.74 -0.93
CA TRP A 247 -11.31 12.33 -0.47
C TRP A 247 -12.42 12.52 -1.53
N LEU A 248 -12.43 13.66 -2.21
CA LEU A 248 -13.45 13.97 -3.24
C LEU A 248 -13.36 13.08 -4.47
N HIS A 249 -12.19 12.51 -4.74
CA HIS A 249 -11.98 11.59 -5.86
C HIS A 249 -12.20 10.11 -5.48
N ALA A 250 -12.60 9.83 -4.24
CA ALA A 250 -13.07 8.52 -3.81
C ALA A 250 -14.60 8.47 -3.86
N ASP A 251 -15.17 7.36 -4.31
CA ASP A 251 -16.65 7.12 -4.39
C ASP A 251 -17.38 7.27 -3.04
N TYR A 252 -16.63 7.33 -1.95
CA TYR A 252 -17.20 7.49 -0.63
C TYR A 252 -18.00 8.78 -0.49
N ASN A 253 -17.64 9.80 -1.27
CA ASN A 253 -18.31 11.09 -1.27
C ASN A 253 -19.76 10.98 -1.77
N GLU A 254 -19.98 10.29 -2.88
CA GLU A 254 -21.31 10.12 -3.45
C GLU A 254 -22.24 9.37 -2.52
N ARG A 255 -21.75 8.30 -1.89
CA ARG A 255 -22.51 7.52 -0.90
C ARG A 255 -22.76 8.26 0.41
N TYR A 256 -21.85 9.10 0.85
CA TYR A 256 -22.05 9.89 2.06
C TYR A 256 -23.18 10.92 1.90
N TYR A 257 -23.26 11.58 0.75
CA TYR A 257 -24.36 12.49 0.46
C TYR A 257 -25.68 11.78 0.19
N GLN A 258 -25.66 10.62 -0.43
CA GLN A 258 -26.84 9.77 -0.61
C GLN A 258 -27.34 9.18 0.72
N ALA A 259 -26.44 8.79 1.63
CA ALA A 259 -26.80 8.23 2.94
C ALA A 259 -27.37 9.26 3.93
N ASN A 260 -27.03 10.52 3.82
CA ASN A 260 -27.66 11.58 4.60
C ASN A 260 -29.05 11.97 4.07
N GLY A 261 -29.43 11.45 2.92
CA GLY A 261 -30.74 11.60 2.29
C GLY A 261 -31.58 10.32 2.22
N LYS A 262 -31.34 9.31 3.03
CA LYS A 262 -32.01 8.00 3.13
C LYS A 262 -31.33 6.84 2.42
N GLU A 263 -31.20 5.81 3.22
CA GLU A 263 -30.86 4.41 3.03
C GLU A 263 -29.40 4.04 3.35
N SER A 264 -29.27 3.43 4.54
CA SER A 264 -28.08 2.75 4.96
C SER A 264 -27.75 1.64 3.96
N GLY A 265 -26.68 1.82 3.22
CA GLY A 265 -26.03 0.69 2.57
C GLY A 265 -25.68 -0.31 3.67
N SER A 266 -26.25 -1.51 3.59
CA SER A 266 -25.97 -2.58 4.52
C SER A 266 -24.45 -2.79 4.58
N TYR A 267 -23.83 -2.37 5.68
CA TYR A 267 -22.53 -2.89 6.04
C TYR A 267 -22.68 -4.42 6.10
N ILE A 268 -21.91 -5.13 5.29
CA ILE A 268 -21.76 -6.56 5.50
C ILE A 268 -21.15 -6.68 6.87
N SER A 269 -21.94 -7.12 7.85
CA SER A 269 -21.44 -7.30 9.21
C SER A 269 -20.27 -8.30 9.16
N SER A 270 -19.30 -8.16 10.05
CA SER A 270 -18.17 -9.10 10.17
C SER A 270 -18.61 -10.57 10.33
N THR A 271 -19.86 -10.80 10.76
CA THR A 271 -20.51 -12.10 10.80
C THR A 271 -20.82 -12.68 9.42
N SER A 272 -20.99 -11.87 8.38
CA SER A 272 -21.25 -12.37 7.02
C SER A 272 -19.98 -12.80 6.28
N ILE A 273 -18.82 -12.27 6.64
CA ILE A 273 -17.53 -12.67 6.05
C ILE A 273 -17.10 -14.07 6.53
N ASN A 274 -17.59 -14.51 7.70
CA ASN A 274 -17.39 -15.86 8.21
C ASN A 274 -18.47 -16.86 7.78
N SER A 275 -19.44 -16.44 6.96
CA SER A 275 -20.44 -17.36 6.44
C SER A 275 -19.76 -18.44 5.60
N TRP A 276 -20.25 -19.66 5.76
CA TRP A 276 -19.83 -20.81 4.97
C TRP A 276 -19.97 -20.50 3.48
N VAL A 277 -18.88 -20.27 2.79
CA VAL A 277 -18.85 -20.12 1.35
C VAL A 277 -18.60 -21.47 0.71
N TRP A 278 -19.36 -21.83 -0.29
CA TRP A 278 -19.36 -23.14 -0.94
C TRP A 278 -17.96 -23.62 -1.40
N TRP A 279 -17.08 -22.71 -1.73
CA TRP A 279 -15.73 -23.02 -2.19
C TRP A 279 -14.77 -23.48 -1.06
N LYS A 280 -15.02 -23.15 0.22
CA LYS A 280 -14.18 -23.62 1.34
C LYS A 280 -14.17 -25.14 1.47
N PRO A 281 -15.33 -25.85 1.55
CA PRO A 281 -15.32 -27.30 1.54
C PRO A 281 -14.76 -27.89 0.26
N PHE A 282 -14.94 -27.20 -0.89
CA PHE A 282 -14.36 -27.63 -2.16
C PHE A 282 -12.84 -27.60 -2.12
N LEU A 283 -12.22 -26.50 -1.64
CA LEU A 283 -10.76 -26.40 -1.48
C LEU A 283 -10.22 -27.44 -0.49
N ILE A 284 -10.88 -27.59 0.66
CA ILE A 284 -10.48 -28.61 1.66
C ILE A 284 -10.52 -30.01 1.03
N SER A 285 -11.56 -30.32 0.28
CA SER A 285 -11.67 -31.59 -0.42
C SER A 285 -10.58 -31.80 -1.47
N LEU A 286 -10.23 -30.74 -2.21
CA LEU A 286 -9.16 -30.77 -3.19
C LEU A 286 -7.79 -31.01 -2.54
N ASP A 287 -7.52 -30.34 -1.42
CA ASP A 287 -6.28 -30.51 -0.66
C ASP A 287 -6.17 -31.93 -0.08
N VAL A 288 -7.26 -32.49 0.42
CA VAL A 288 -7.30 -33.89 0.90
C VAL A 288 -7.00 -34.86 -0.24
N VAL A 289 -7.63 -34.67 -1.41
CA VAL A 289 -7.40 -35.53 -2.60
C VAL A 289 -5.95 -35.42 -3.06
N ALA A 290 -5.40 -34.21 -3.13
CA ALA A 290 -4.01 -33.99 -3.49
C ALA A 290 -3.03 -34.62 -2.50
N GLY A 291 -3.32 -34.50 -1.19
CA GLY A 291 -2.54 -35.15 -0.15
C GLY A 291 -2.56 -36.67 -0.24
N CYS A 292 -3.74 -37.27 -0.46
CA CYS A 292 -3.88 -38.69 -0.65
C CYS A 292 -3.13 -39.19 -1.91
N ALA A 293 -3.21 -38.45 -3.00
CA ALA A 293 -2.48 -38.77 -4.24
C ALA A 293 -0.96 -38.73 -4.05
N LEU A 294 -0.46 -37.74 -3.29
CA LEU A 294 0.95 -37.61 -2.96
C LEU A 294 1.43 -38.80 -2.11
N VAL A 295 0.67 -39.17 -1.06
CA VAL A 295 0.99 -40.34 -0.21
C VAL A 295 0.99 -41.62 -1.02
N TYR A 296 -0.02 -41.84 -1.88
CA TYR A 296 -0.07 -42.98 -2.79
C TYR A 296 1.14 -43.05 -3.71
N TRP A 297 1.52 -41.93 -4.33
CA TRP A 297 2.69 -41.82 -5.17
C TRP A 297 3.98 -42.18 -4.42
N MET A 298 4.15 -41.65 -3.20
CA MET A 298 5.32 -41.98 -2.34
C MET A 298 5.40 -43.49 -2.03
N ILE A 299 4.26 -44.11 -1.70
CA ILE A 299 4.21 -45.55 -1.45
C ILE A 299 4.63 -46.32 -2.70
N CYS A 300 4.07 -46.01 -3.87
CA CYS A 300 4.42 -46.64 -5.12
C CYS A 300 5.91 -46.46 -5.49
N ALA A 301 6.44 -45.24 -5.30
CA ALA A 301 7.86 -44.98 -5.53
C ALA A 301 8.77 -45.78 -4.61
N THR A 302 8.41 -45.88 -3.32
CA THR A 302 9.15 -46.67 -2.33
C THR A 302 9.11 -48.18 -2.67
N LEU A 303 7.95 -48.70 -3.06
CA LEU A 303 7.82 -50.11 -3.44
C LEU A 303 8.61 -50.45 -4.71
N ASN A 304 8.60 -49.56 -5.70
CA ASN A 304 9.42 -49.71 -6.90
C ASN A 304 10.91 -49.67 -6.61
N PHE A 305 11.34 -48.75 -5.71
CA PHE A 305 12.73 -48.66 -5.28
C PHE A 305 13.20 -49.99 -4.62
N VAL A 306 12.41 -50.48 -3.66
CA VAL A 306 12.70 -51.74 -2.95
C VAL A 306 12.72 -52.96 -3.94
N LYS A 307 11.87 -52.93 -4.97
CA LYS A 307 11.87 -53.97 -5.99
C LYS A 307 13.14 -53.95 -6.83
N LEU A 308 13.56 -52.77 -7.29
CA LEU A 308 14.79 -52.57 -8.05
C LEU A 308 16.03 -53.00 -7.26
N GLU A 309 16.11 -52.64 -5.99
CA GLU A 309 17.21 -53.02 -5.08
C GLU A 309 17.29 -54.55 -4.89
N LYS A 310 16.15 -55.24 -4.87
CA LYS A 310 16.13 -56.73 -4.83
C LYS A 310 16.57 -57.38 -6.15
N GLU A 311 16.24 -56.78 -7.29
CA GLU A 311 16.65 -57.28 -8.60
C GLU A 311 18.15 -57.03 -8.84
N GLU A 312 18.75 -55.99 -8.31
CA GLU A 312 20.21 -55.72 -8.38
C GLU A 312 21.04 -56.64 -7.47
N ASN A 313 20.44 -57.16 -6.39
CA ASN A 313 21.13 -58.03 -5.42
C ASN A 313 20.87 -59.54 -5.63
N ALA A 314 20.16 -59.91 -6.71
CA ALA A 314 19.87 -61.30 -7.12
C ALA A 314 20.69 -61.70 -8.33
#